data_e68442e0d0bbf328f9066c1db0dee0d3
#
_entry.id   e68442e0d0bbf328f9066c1db0dee0d3
#
_cell.length_a   1.000
_cell.length_b   1.000
_cell.length_c   1.000
_cell.angle_alpha   90.00
_cell.angle_beta   90.00
_cell.angle_gamma   90.00
#
_symmetry.space_group_name_H-M   'P 1'
#
loop_
_entity.id
_entity.type
_entity.pdbx_description
1 polymer ?
#
loop_
_entity_poly.entity_id
_entity_poly.type
_entity_poly.pdbx_seq_one_letter_code
_entity_poly.pdbx_strand_id
1 'polypeptide(L)'
;MLVNKREQLKEQQKQLIKQQIQKEQQKQELIKKKVEDNNNILNYNKLVKPFYLKPTYNIIIPLNLYTCWHTKNLPPLMKSNYDFLVESNPKITFHLYDDNDCREFIKTHFKSDVLEAYDSLIPCSYKSDLWRFCVLFINGGIYMDIKYRCVNGFKFIDLTEKEHFVRDYEPNNTYTALIVTLPRNNILFRAIRQIVENVKTKYYGNNSLDPTGPGLLGKYFTQDDKNNMEMYHSLVESINKYYIVKGDKIILSFYEGYREEQRVHQKFKHYSELWKEKNIYMNNGNNL
;
A
#
# COMPACT_ATOMS: atom_id res chain seq x y z
N MET A 1 24.72 -59.75 19.07
CA MET A 1 23.53 -59.10 19.70
C MET A 1 23.86 -57.84 20.53
N LEU A 2 24.86 -57.83 21.39
CA LEU A 2 25.22 -56.71 22.25
C LEU A 2 25.76 -55.46 21.50
N VAL A 3 26.47 -55.64 20.39
CA VAL A 3 27.03 -54.53 19.58
C VAL A 3 25.91 -53.73 18.89
N ASN A 4 24.91 -54.37 18.29
CA ASN A 4 23.77 -53.74 17.64
C ASN A 4 22.92 -52.91 18.61
N LYS A 5 22.80 -53.36 19.85
CA LYS A 5 22.02 -52.65 20.90
C LYS A 5 22.73 -51.35 21.35
N ARG A 6 24.06 -51.33 21.37
CA ARG A 6 24.87 -50.14 21.68
C ARG A 6 24.79 -49.07 20.56
N GLU A 7 24.80 -49.48 19.31
CA GLU A 7 24.67 -48.57 18.17
C GLU A 7 23.26 -47.92 18.11
N GLN A 8 22.23 -48.72 18.34
CA GLN A 8 20.86 -48.22 18.42
C GLN A 8 20.67 -47.19 19.56
N LEU A 9 21.26 -47.42 20.74
CA LEU A 9 21.23 -46.47 21.85
C LEU A 9 21.96 -45.15 21.53
N LYS A 10 23.12 -45.23 20.86
CA LYS A 10 23.85 -44.04 20.41
C LYS A 10 23.07 -43.24 19.38
N GLU A 11 22.36 -43.88 18.49
CA GLU A 11 21.54 -43.18 17.49
C GLU A 11 20.30 -42.54 18.11
N GLN A 12 19.66 -43.22 19.05
CA GLN A 12 18.56 -42.63 19.83
C GLN A 12 19.01 -41.39 20.65
N GLN A 13 20.19 -41.47 21.27
CA GLN A 13 20.76 -40.33 22.00
C GLN A 13 21.06 -39.14 21.04
N LYS A 14 21.62 -39.39 19.86
CA LYS A 14 21.83 -38.32 18.86
C LYS A 14 20.54 -37.70 18.39
N GLN A 15 19.48 -38.47 18.18
CA GLN A 15 18.18 -37.97 17.78
C GLN A 15 17.54 -37.10 18.91
N LEU A 16 17.68 -37.53 20.16
CA LEU A 16 17.16 -36.76 21.31
C LEU A 16 17.89 -35.42 21.46
N ILE A 17 19.22 -35.42 21.31
CA ILE A 17 20.01 -34.19 21.35
C ILE A 17 19.63 -33.26 20.19
N LYS A 18 19.44 -33.78 18.97
CA LYS A 18 18.96 -32.98 17.81
C LYS A 18 17.61 -32.34 18.09
N GLN A 19 16.66 -33.08 18.67
CA GLN A 19 15.35 -32.57 19.01
C GLN A 19 15.41 -31.48 20.10
N GLN A 20 16.30 -31.64 21.10
CA GLN A 20 16.51 -30.63 22.14
C GLN A 20 17.11 -29.34 21.56
N ILE A 21 18.10 -29.46 20.69
CA ILE A 21 18.70 -28.29 20.00
C ILE A 21 17.65 -27.57 19.15
N GLN A 22 16.82 -28.28 18.40
CA GLN A 22 15.74 -27.67 17.62
C GLN A 22 14.71 -26.93 18.50
N LYS A 23 14.31 -27.54 19.63
CA LYS A 23 13.39 -26.89 20.57
C LYS A 23 13.98 -25.62 21.18
N GLU A 24 15.27 -25.66 21.53
CA GLU A 24 15.91 -24.45 22.08
C GLU A 24 16.09 -23.36 21.04
N GLN A 25 16.42 -23.69 19.78
CA GLN A 25 16.46 -22.73 18.67
C GLN A 25 15.09 -22.08 18.43
N GLN A 26 14.01 -22.88 18.37
CA GLN A 26 12.65 -22.35 18.25
C GLN A 26 12.24 -21.43 19.40
N LYS A 27 12.66 -21.78 20.62
CA LYS A 27 12.42 -20.94 21.80
C LYS A 27 13.18 -19.61 21.74
N GLN A 28 14.43 -19.64 21.26
CA GLN A 28 15.23 -18.43 21.08
C GLN A 28 14.68 -17.52 19.99
N GLU A 29 14.24 -18.09 18.87
CA GLU A 29 13.56 -17.32 17.81
C GLU A 29 12.27 -16.67 18.32
N LEU A 30 11.46 -17.39 19.11
CA LEU A 30 10.24 -16.85 19.69
C LEU A 30 10.52 -15.71 20.68
N ILE A 31 11.58 -15.81 21.49
CA ILE A 31 12.01 -14.73 22.39
C ILE A 31 12.48 -13.53 21.59
N LYS A 32 13.31 -13.72 20.55
CA LYS A 32 13.77 -12.67 19.68
C LYS A 32 12.60 -11.92 19.03
N LYS A 33 11.63 -12.67 18.50
CA LYS A 33 10.41 -12.08 17.91
C LYS A 33 9.61 -11.28 18.91
N LYS A 34 9.41 -11.78 20.13
CA LYS A 34 8.70 -11.03 21.19
C LYS A 34 9.40 -9.73 21.59
N VAL A 35 10.72 -9.73 21.66
CA VAL A 35 11.51 -8.52 21.95
C VAL A 35 11.36 -7.50 20.82
N GLU A 36 11.42 -7.96 19.58
CA GLU A 36 11.24 -7.11 18.39
C GLU A 36 9.83 -6.51 18.34
N ASP A 37 8.79 -7.31 18.59
CA ASP A 37 7.40 -6.85 18.68
C ASP A 37 7.20 -5.79 19.77
N ASN A 38 7.76 -6.01 20.97
CA ASN A 38 7.67 -5.05 22.06
C ASN A 38 8.38 -3.73 21.71
N ASN A 39 9.54 -3.79 21.06
CA ASN A 39 10.25 -2.60 20.59
C ASN A 39 9.46 -1.84 19.52
N ASN A 40 8.82 -2.56 18.59
CA ASN A 40 7.97 -1.96 17.56
C ASN A 40 6.74 -1.28 18.17
N ILE A 41 6.09 -1.90 19.17
CA ILE A 41 4.98 -1.28 19.92
C ILE A 41 5.45 -0.03 20.66
N LEU A 42 6.59 -0.09 21.34
CA LEU A 42 7.15 1.05 22.05
C LEU A 42 7.46 2.21 21.10
N ASN A 43 8.04 1.92 19.92
CA ASN A 43 8.30 2.91 18.90
C ASN A 43 7.00 3.50 18.33
N TYR A 44 6.00 2.67 18.07
CA TYR A 44 4.67 3.14 17.67
C TYR A 44 4.10 4.14 18.68
N ASN A 45 4.11 3.79 19.96
CA ASN A 45 3.58 4.64 21.02
C ASN A 45 4.32 5.99 21.14
N LYS A 46 5.63 6.03 20.84
CA LYS A 46 6.40 7.28 20.78
C LYS A 46 5.97 8.20 19.64
N LEU A 47 5.40 7.65 18.58
CA LEU A 47 4.92 8.39 17.40
C LEU A 47 3.45 8.82 17.50
N VAL A 48 2.71 8.30 18.49
CA VAL A 48 1.33 8.71 18.81
C VAL A 48 1.37 10.04 19.56
N LYS A 49 1.56 11.12 18.84
CA LYS A 49 1.66 12.49 19.37
C LYS A 49 0.63 13.39 18.70
N PRO A 50 0.09 14.39 19.41
CA PRO A 50 -0.78 15.38 18.79
C PRO A 50 -0.11 16.06 17.59
N PHE A 51 -0.86 16.19 16.50
CA PHE A 51 -0.46 16.95 15.33
C PHE A 51 -1.04 18.37 15.46
N TYR A 52 -0.19 19.38 15.41
CA TYR A 52 -0.61 20.77 15.51
C TYR A 52 -0.59 21.39 14.14
N LEU A 53 -1.77 21.88 13.71
CA LEU A 53 -1.89 22.57 12.43
C LEU A 53 -1.23 23.95 12.50
N LYS A 54 -0.69 24.40 11.37
CA LYS A 54 -0.18 25.75 11.21
C LYS A 54 -1.35 26.76 11.16
N PRO A 55 -1.14 28.02 11.57
CA PRO A 55 -2.15 29.08 11.40
C PRO A 55 -2.48 29.33 9.92
N THR A 56 -1.46 29.25 9.05
CA THR A 56 -1.58 29.48 7.61
C THR A 56 -0.77 28.48 6.82
N TYR A 57 -1.14 28.25 5.55
CA TYR A 57 -0.46 27.35 4.61
C TYR A 57 -0.23 28.06 3.27
N ASN A 58 0.95 27.89 2.70
CA ASN A 58 1.24 28.28 1.33
C ASN A 58 0.80 27.15 0.38
N ILE A 59 -0.48 27.19 -0.02
CA ILE A 59 -1.12 26.11 -0.79
C ILE A 59 -0.62 26.15 -2.23
N ILE A 60 0.07 25.12 -2.68
CA ILE A 60 0.45 24.92 -4.09
C ILE A 60 -0.17 23.66 -4.69
N ILE A 61 -0.50 22.66 -3.86
CA ILE A 61 -1.17 21.44 -4.28
C ILE A 61 -2.67 21.69 -4.39
N PRO A 62 -3.35 21.28 -5.49
CA PRO A 62 -4.80 21.37 -5.60
C PRO A 62 -5.52 20.71 -4.41
N LEU A 63 -6.51 21.40 -3.87
CA LEU A 63 -7.28 20.99 -2.68
C LEU A 63 -8.28 19.85 -2.99
N ASN A 64 -7.87 18.87 -3.79
CA ASN A 64 -8.67 17.71 -4.18
C ASN A 64 -8.06 16.46 -3.62
N LEU A 65 -8.89 15.59 -3.02
CA LEU A 65 -8.48 14.25 -2.59
C LEU A 65 -9.28 13.20 -3.36
N TYR A 66 -8.58 12.29 -3.97
CA TYR A 66 -9.12 11.20 -4.77
C TYR A 66 -8.96 9.88 -4.04
N THR A 67 -10.03 9.08 -4.02
CA THR A 67 -10.02 7.71 -3.51
C THR A 67 -10.93 6.86 -4.38
N CYS A 68 -10.72 5.54 -4.40
CA CYS A 68 -11.59 4.64 -5.14
C CYS A 68 -11.95 3.39 -4.34
N TRP A 69 -13.11 2.83 -4.71
CA TRP A 69 -13.60 1.52 -4.31
C TRP A 69 -14.38 0.94 -5.47
N HIS A 70 -14.56 -0.38 -5.55
CA HIS A 70 -15.23 -1.01 -6.68
C HIS A 70 -16.72 -0.59 -6.86
N THR A 71 -17.30 0.12 -5.90
CA THR A 71 -18.66 0.69 -5.93
C THR A 71 -18.76 1.92 -5.05
N LYS A 72 -19.63 2.86 -5.38
CA LYS A 72 -19.94 4.03 -4.52
C LYS A 72 -20.79 3.66 -3.30
N ASN A 73 -21.43 2.49 -3.31
CA ASN A 73 -22.13 1.98 -2.14
C ASN A 73 -21.12 1.35 -1.16
N LEU A 74 -20.53 2.18 -0.33
CA LEU A 74 -19.49 1.78 0.61
C LEU A 74 -20.06 0.89 1.73
N PRO A 75 -19.29 -0.11 2.21
CA PRO A 75 -19.59 -0.82 3.44
C PRO A 75 -19.72 0.11 4.64
N PRO A 76 -20.46 -0.26 5.70
CA PRO A 76 -20.83 0.66 6.78
C PRO A 76 -19.67 1.36 7.49
N LEU A 77 -18.61 0.62 7.86
CA LEU A 77 -17.45 1.23 8.56
C LEU A 77 -16.62 2.08 7.59
N MET A 78 -16.48 1.64 6.33
CA MET A 78 -15.81 2.40 5.28
C MET A 78 -16.55 3.71 4.99
N LYS A 79 -17.89 3.66 4.91
CA LYS A 79 -18.74 4.85 4.75
C LYS A 79 -18.56 5.81 5.92
N SER A 80 -18.65 5.32 7.15
CA SER A 80 -18.45 6.12 8.36
C SER A 80 -17.06 6.76 8.40
N ASN A 81 -16.02 6.02 7.96
CA ASN A 81 -14.67 6.57 7.85
C ASN A 81 -14.56 7.64 6.77
N TYR A 82 -15.16 7.42 5.61
CA TYR A 82 -15.18 8.41 4.53
C TYR A 82 -15.88 9.70 4.95
N ASP A 83 -17.05 9.60 5.58
CA ASP A 83 -17.80 10.76 6.09
C ASP A 83 -16.99 11.55 7.13
N PHE A 84 -16.38 10.84 8.09
CA PHE A 84 -15.46 11.46 9.05
C PHE A 84 -14.30 12.21 8.38
N LEU A 85 -13.72 11.66 7.32
CA LEU A 85 -12.62 12.32 6.60
C LEU A 85 -13.12 13.61 5.92
N VAL A 86 -14.27 13.58 5.27
CA VAL A 86 -14.91 14.74 4.63
C VAL A 86 -15.19 15.84 5.67
N GLU A 87 -15.89 15.49 6.75
CA GLU A 87 -16.27 16.44 7.81
C GLU A 87 -15.04 17.04 8.50
N SER A 88 -14.03 16.21 8.75
CA SER A 88 -12.82 16.64 9.45
C SER A 88 -11.85 17.45 8.59
N ASN A 89 -12.03 17.53 7.26
CA ASN A 89 -11.16 18.25 6.34
C ASN A 89 -11.95 19.21 5.41
N PRO A 90 -12.65 20.20 5.95
CA PRO A 90 -13.60 21.02 5.17
C PRO A 90 -12.98 21.87 4.06
N LYS A 91 -11.66 22.03 4.04
CA LYS A 91 -10.93 22.75 2.98
C LYS A 91 -10.56 21.85 1.80
N ILE A 92 -10.75 20.54 1.90
CA ILE A 92 -10.40 19.55 0.87
C ILE A 92 -11.68 19.06 0.21
N THR A 93 -11.72 19.06 -1.11
CA THR A 93 -12.81 18.44 -1.88
C THR A 93 -12.52 16.95 -2.08
N PHE A 94 -13.39 16.10 -1.57
CA PHE A 94 -13.25 14.65 -1.67
C PHE A 94 -13.97 14.10 -2.89
N HIS A 95 -13.30 13.24 -3.63
CA HIS A 95 -13.80 12.58 -4.83
C HIS A 95 -13.73 11.07 -4.67
N LEU A 96 -14.87 10.40 -4.55
CA LEU A 96 -14.99 8.95 -4.54
C LEU A 96 -15.30 8.44 -5.95
N TYR A 97 -14.44 7.59 -6.47
CA TYR A 97 -14.58 6.95 -7.77
C TYR A 97 -14.89 5.47 -7.62
N ASP A 98 -15.80 4.95 -8.43
CA ASP A 98 -15.95 3.50 -8.61
C ASP A 98 -15.18 3.01 -9.84
N ASP A 99 -15.23 1.70 -10.11
CA ASP A 99 -14.49 1.09 -11.22
C ASP A 99 -14.88 1.69 -12.58
N ASN A 100 -16.17 2.03 -12.76
CA ASN A 100 -16.66 2.64 -13.99
C ASN A 100 -16.18 4.10 -14.13
N ASP A 101 -16.26 4.88 -13.06
CA ASP A 101 -15.74 6.26 -13.05
C ASP A 101 -14.23 6.28 -13.37
N CYS A 102 -13.46 5.36 -12.78
CA CYS A 102 -12.02 5.23 -13.03
C CYS A 102 -11.74 4.96 -14.52
N ARG A 103 -12.50 4.04 -15.11
CA ARG A 103 -12.40 3.69 -16.53
C ARG A 103 -12.79 4.86 -17.45
N GLU A 104 -13.91 5.52 -17.19
CA GLU A 104 -14.38 6.67 -18.00
C GLU A 104 -13.43 7.88 -17.87
N PHE A 105 -12.81 8.08 -16.69
CA PHE A 105 -11.77 9.10 -16.52
C PHE A 105 -10.58 8.83 -17.46
N ILE A 106 -10.06 7.60 -17.49
CA ILE A 106 -8.94 7.24 -18.38
C ILE A 106 -9.34 7.41 -19.83
N LYS A 107 -10.51 6.91 -20.22
CA LYS A 107 -11.04 7.02 -21.58
C LYS A 107 -11.15 8.49 -22.08
N THR A 108 -11.51 9.38 -21.17
CA THR A 108 -11.70 10.81 -21.50
C THR A 108 -10.39 11.57 -21.63
N HIS A 109 -9.39 11.23 -20.80
CA HIS A 109 -8.18 12.05 -20.66
C HIS A 109 -6.91 11.47 -21.27
N PHE A 110 -6.91 10.20 -21.68
CA PHE A 110 -5.74 9.51 -22.22
C PHE A 110 -6.01 8.89 -23.58
N LYS A 111 -4.92 8.54 -24.30
CA LYS A 111 -5.00 7.80 -25.54
C LYS A 111 -5.47 6.36 -25.30
N SER A 112 -5.93 5.69 -26.36
CA SER A 112 -6.48 4.33 -26.30
C SER A 112 -5.53 3.31 -25.64
N ASP A 113 -4.21 3.47 -25.82
CA ASP A 113 -3.22 2.54 -25.25
C ASP A 113 -3.25 2.47 -23.72
N VAL A 114 -3.58 3.57 -23.02
CA VAL A 114 -3.73 3.59 -21.57
C VAL A 114 -5.06 2.94 -21.15
N LEU A 115 -6.14 3.17 -21.88
CA LEU A 115 -7.43 2.52 -21.64
C LEU A 115 -7.34 1.01 -21.88
N GLU A 116 -6.70 0.59 -22.97
CA GLU A 116 -6.45 -0.81 -23.28
C GLU A 116 -5.64 -1.51 -22.17
N ALA A 117 -4.63 -0.80 -21.63
CA ALA A 117 -3.87 -1.30 -20.49
C ALA A 117 -4.75 -1.46 -19.24
N TYR A 118 -5.59 -0.46 -18.94
CA TYR A 118 -6.52 -0.53 -17.82
C TYR A 118 -7.50 -1.71 -17.96
N ASP A 119 -8.09 -1.87 -19.13
CA ASP A 119 -9.05 -2.94 -19.40
C ASP A 119 -8.39 -4.33 -19.38
N SER A 120 -7.12 -4.43 -19.79
CA SER A 120 -6.36 -5.69 -19.77
C SER A 120 -5.89 -6.14 -18.38
N LEU A 121 -5.84 -5.25 -17.39
CA LEU A 121 -5.49 -5.61 -16.01
C LEU A 121 -6.65 -6.33 -15.33
N ILE A 122 -6.40 -7.52 -14.73
CA ILE A 122 -7.41 -8.28 -14.00
C ILE A 122 -7.55 -7.82 -12.54
N PRO A 123 -6.44 -7.65 -11.76
CA PRO A 123 -6.56 -7.24 -10.36
C PRO A 123 -7.09 -5.81 -10.22
N CYS A 124 -8.16 -5.61 -9.43
CA CYS A 124 -8.71 -4.27 -9.18
C CYS A 124 -7.68 -3.31 -8.56
N SER A 125 -6.76 -3.81 -7.71
CA SER A 125 -5.67 -3.01 -7.17
C SER A 125 -4.70 -2.49 -8.26
N TYR A 126 -4.42 -3.30 -9.30
CA TYR A 126 -3.59 -2.87 -10.43
C TYR A 126 -4.30 -1.83 -11.30
N LYS A 127 -5.61 -1.99 -11.50
CA LYS A 127 -6.45 -0.96 -12.14
C LYS A 127 -6.42 0.34 -11.35
N SER A 128 -6.55 0.25 -10.03
CA SER A 128 -6.45 1.38 -9.12
C SER A 128 -5.06 2.04 -9.16
N ASP A 129 -3.96 1.26 -9.26
CA ASP A 129 -2.61 1.82 -9.40
C ASP A 129 -2.47 2.66 -10.67
N LEU A 130 -2.93 2.16 -11.81
CA LEU A 130 -2.90 2.92 -13.05
C LEU A 130 -3.78 4.18 -12.97
N TRP A 131 -5.01 4.05 -12.45
CA TRP A 131 -5.94 5.16 -12.34
C TRP A 131 -5.44 6.26 -11.39
N ARG A 132 -4.87 5.92 -10.22
CA ARG A 132 -4.36 6.94 -9.28
C ARG A 132 -3.24 7.77 -9.89
N PHE A 133 -2.39 7.17 -10.70
CA PHE A 133 -1.36 7.92 -11.43
C PHE A 133 -1.99 8.80 -12.52
N CYS A 134 -3.01 8.30 -13.21
CA CYS A 134 -3.72 9.06 -14.24
C CYS A 134 -4.45 10.28 -13.66
N VAL A 135 -5.24 10.11 -12.59
CA VAL A 135 -6.01 11.20 -11.99
C VAL A 135 -5.11 12.30 -11.43
N LEU A 136 -4.04 11.91 -10.75
CA LEU A 136 -3.06 12.86 -10.21
C LEU A 136 -2.23 13.53 -11.31
N PHE A 137 -1.88 12.81 -12.39
CA PHE A 137 -1.18 13.42 -13.52
C PHE A 137 -1.99 14.53 -14.21
N ILE A 138 -3.30 14.34 -14.35
CA ILE A 138 -4.18 15.34 -14.97
C ILE A 138 -4.49 16.49 -13.98
N ASN A 139 -4.91 16.17 -12.77
CA ASN A 139 -5.51 17.14 -11.84
C ASN A 139 -4.55 17.62 -10.73
N GLY A 140 -3.47 16.88 -10.45
CA GLY A 140 -2.74 17.06 -9.20
C GLY A 140 -3.60 16.73 -7.99
N GLY A 141 -3.17 17.14 -6.80
CA GLY A 141 -3.90 16.92 -5.57
C GLY A 141 -3.37 15.74 -4.75
N ILE A 142 -4.25 15.13 -4.01
CA ILE A 142 -3.95 14.04 -3.06
C ILE A 142 -4.68 12.78 -3.51
N TYR A 143 -3.97 11.68 -3.66
CA TYR A 143 -4.57 10.34 -3.70
C TYR A 143 -4.37 9.67 -2.35
N MET A 144 -5.41 9.01 -1.85
CA MET A 144 -5.32 8.18 -0.65
C MET A 144 -6.18 6.92 -0.79
N ASP A 145 -5.62 5.76 -0.42
CA ASP A 145 -6.42 4.54 -0.30
C ASP A 145 -7.51 4.71 0.76
N ILE A 146 -8.72 4.29 0.46
CA ILE A 146 -9.92 4.45 1.30
C ILE A 146 -9.80 3.82 2.70
N LYS A 147 -8.82 2.93 2.90
CA LYS A 147 -8.53 2.25 4.16
C LYS A 147 -8.01 3.17 5.27
N TYR A 148 -7.50 4.35 4.93
CA TYR A 148 -6.86 5.24 5.90
C TYR A 148 -7.85 6.17 6.60
N ARG A 149 -7.48 6.52 7.83
CA ARG A 149 -8.13 7.51 8.70
C ARG A 149 -7.09 8.49 9.20
N CYS A 150 -7.42 9.78 9.22
CA CYS A 150 -6.61 10.78 9.91
C CYS A 150 -6.62 10.54 11.41
N VAL A 151 -5.45 10.56 12.03
CA VAL A 151 -5.30 10.38 13.48
C VAL A 151 -4.51 11.54 14.10
N ASN A 152 -4.51 11.62 15.42
CA ASN A 152 -3.72 12.59 16.20
C ASN A 152 -3.96 14.07 15.82
N GLY A 153 -5.13 14.40 15.28
CA GLY A 153 -5.48 15.78 14.88
C GLY A 153 -4.93 16.21 13.50
N PHE A 154 -4.30 15.30 12.77
CA PHE A 154 -3.80 15.58 11.41
C PHE A 154 -4.94 15.95 10.44
N LYS A 155 -4.64 16.88 9.52
CA LYS A 155 -5.52 17.29 8.41
C LYS A 155 -4.73 17.35 7.11
N PHE A 156 -5.38 16.99 5.99
CA PHE A 156 -4.73 16.96 4.67
C PHE A 156 -4.22 18.31 4.18
N ILE A 157 -4.72 19.43 4.70
CA ILE A 157 -4.20 20.76 4.38
C ILE A 157 -2.69 20.88 4.67
N ASP A 158 -2.16 20.12 5.63
CA ASP A 158 -0.73 20.10 5.97
C ASP A 158 0.16 19.45 4.88
N LEU A 159 -0.44 18.78 3.90
CA LEU A 159 0.28 18.19 2.76
C LEU A 159 0.28 19.08 1.51
N THR A 160 -0.32 20.28 1.56
CA THR A 160 -0.59 21.08 0.35
C THR A 160 0.49 22.08 -0.03
N GLU A 161 1.56 22.18 0.77
CA GLU A 161 2.65 23.13 0.54
C GLU A 161 3.75 22.60 -0.40
N LYS A 162 3.78 21.31 -0.67
CA LYS A 162 4.71 20.66 -1.62
C LYS A 162 4.24 19.27 -2.02
N GLU A 163 4.90 18.69 -3.01
CA GLU A 163 4.69 17.29 -3.38
C GLU A 163 5.22 16.34 -2.32
N HIS A 164 4.52 15.21 -2.12
CA HIS A 164 4.94 14.17 -1.20
C HIS A 164 4.76 12.79 -1.81
N PHE A 165 5.80 11.99 -1.69
CA PHE A 165 5.79 10.54 -1.83
C PHE A 165 6.10 9.90 -0.48
N VAL A 166 5.71 8.65 -0.30
CA VAL A 166 5.85 7.94 0.97
C VAL A 166 6.85 6.80 0.78
N ARG A 167 7.91 6.81 1.59
CA ARG A 167 8.84 5.69 1.63
C ARG A 167 8.13 4.45 2.16
N ASP A 168 8.28 3.32 1.45
CA ASP A 168 7.75 2.04 1.93
C ASP A 168 8.71 1.44 3.00
N TYR A 169 8.19 0.52 3.82
CA TYR A 169 9.03 -0.28 4.70
C TYR A 169 9.94 -1.24 3.89
N GLU A 170 9.53 -1.64 2.69
CA GLU A 170 10.36 -2.36 1.73
C GLU A 170 11.31 -1.38 1.00
N PRO A 171 12.65 -1.54 1.12
CA PRO A 171 13.61 -0.51 0.67
C PRO A 171 13.52 -0.11 -0.80
N ASN A 172 13.14 -1.06 -1.66
CA ASN A 172 13.08 -0.82 -3.11
C ASN A 172 11.77 -0.19 -3.57
N ASN A 173 10.78 -0.12 -2.69
CA ASN A 173 9.44 0.35 -3.02
C ASN A 173 9.25 1.83 -2.68
N THR A 174 8.24 2.44 -3.31
CA THR A 174 7.63 3.70 -2.89
C THR A 174 6.14 3.45 -2.70
N TYR A 175 5.64 3.74 -1.51
CA TYR A 175 4.27 3.39 -1.12
C TYR A 175 3.24 4.19 -1.92
N THR A 176 2.30 3.51 -2.55
CA THR A 176 1.35 4.13 -3.49
C THR A 176 0.00 4.51 -2.88
N ALA A 177 -0.24 4.17 -1.62
CA ALA A 177 -1.52 4.41 -0.97
C ALA A 177 -1.71 5.85 -0.45
N LEU A 178 -0.69 6.69 -0.50
CA LEU A 178 -0.75 8.14 -0.31
C LEU A 178 0.25 8.79 -1.26
N ILE A 179 -0.23 9.64 -2.15
CA ILE A 179 0.57 10.41 -3.10
C ILE A 179 0.02 11.83 -3.16
N VAL A 180 0.90 12.82 -3.12
CA VAL A 180 0.54 14.24 -3.17
C VAL A 180 1.38 14.90 -4.26
N THR A 181 0.76 15.43 -5.32
CA THR A 181 1.50 15.98 -6.46
C THR A 181 0.82 17.18 -7.07
N LEU A 182 1.63 17.99 -7.75
CA LEU A 182 1.18 18.93 -8.76
C LEU A 182 0.70 18.18 -10.01
N PRO A 183 -0.18 18.76 -10.83
CA PRO A 183 -0.52 18.18 -12.13
C PRO A 183 0.72 18.11 -13.04
N ARG A 184 0.73 17.16 -13.98
CA ARG A 184 1.81 16.93 -14.92
C ARG A 184 3.12 16.46 -14.29
N ASN A 185 3.07 15.84 -13.11
CA ASN A 185 4.24 15.26 -12.47
C ASN A 185 4.89 14.21 -13.39
N ASN A 186 6.19 14.38 -13.67
CA ASN A 186 6.94 13.54 -14.63
C ASN A 186 7.12 12.08 -14.14
N ILE A 187 7.21 11.87 -12.83
CA ILE A 187 7.32 10.52 -12.25
C ILE A 187 6.04 9.74 -12.54
N LEU A 188 4.87 10.36 -12.35
CA LEU A 188 3.58 9.74 -12.64
C LEU A 188 3.41 9.46 -14.13
N PHE A 189 3.83 10.37 -15.02
CA PHE A 189 3.82 10.12 -16.45
C PHE A 189 4.65 8.90 -16.84
N ARG A 190 5.87 8.80 -16.33
CA ARG A 190 6.75 7.65 -16.57
C ARG A 190 6.14 6.35 -16.01
N ALA A 191 5.53 6.41 -14.82
CA ALA A 191 4.85 5.25 -14.23
C ALA A 191 3.68 4.77 -15.09
N ILE A 192 2.82 5.68 -15.58
CA ILE A 192 1.73 5.35 -16.52
C ILE A 192 2.27 4.67 -17.77
N ARG A 193 3.30 5.25 -18.39
CA ARG A 193 3.90 4.67 -19.61
C ARG A 193 4.51 3.29 -19.37
N GLN A 194 5.14 3.09 -18.21
CA GLN A 194 5.71 1.79 -17.86
C GLN A 194 4.61 0.74 -17.62
N ILE A 195 3.48 1.10 -17.01
CA ILE A 195 2.35 0.16 -16.85
C ILE A 195 1.82 -0.26 -18.22
N VAL A 196 1.64 0.69 -19.14
CA VAL A 196 1.23 0.38 -20.53
C VAL A 196 2.18 -0.62 -21.16
N GLU A 197 3.49 -0.40 -21.04
CA GLU A 197 4.50 -1.32 -21.56
C GLU A 197 4.49 -2.69 -20.86
N ASN A 198 4.34 -2.71 -19.53
CA ASN A 198 4.23 -3.94 -18.76
C ASN A 198 3.03 -4.79 -19.19
N VAL A 199 1.90 -4.16 -19.49
CA VAL A 199 0.70 -4.85 -20.00
C VAL A 199 0.96 -5.42 -21.40
N LYS A 200 1.54 -4.65 -22.32
CA LYS A 200 1.87 -5.08 -23.69
C LYS A 200 2.80 -6.28 -23.70
N THR A 201 3.82 -6.25 -22.86
CA THR A 201 4.84 -7.31 -22.75
C THR A 201 4.48 -8.44 -21.81
N LYS A 202 3.29 -8.37 -21.17
CA LYS A 202 2.86 -9.33 -20.13
C LYS A 202 3.90 -9.46 -18.99
N TYR A 203 4.48 -8.34 -18.57
CA TYR A 203 5.53 -8.30 -17.54
C TYR A 203 4.99 -8.65 -16.16
N TYR A 204 5.62 -9.61 -15.48
CA TYR A 204 5.25 -10.05 -14.13
C TYR A 204 6.17 -9.50 -13.03
N GLY A 205 7.38 -9.08 -13.38
CA GLY A 205 8.38 -8.64 -12.41
C GLY A 205 8.89 -9.74 -11.47
N ASN A 206 9.58 -9.32 -10.43
CA ASN A 206 10.13 -10.20 -9.40
C ASN A 206 9.13 -10.52 -8.29
N ASN A 207 8.14 -9.66 -8.10
CA ASN A 207 7.08 -9.80 -7.10
C ASN A 207 5.78 -9.13 -7.58
N SER A 208 4.70 -9.34 -6.83
CA SER A 208 3.37 -8.83 -7.18
C SER A 208 3.20 -7.31 -7.09
N LEU A 209 4.20 -6.57 -6.62
CA LEU A 209 4.17 -5.09 -6.55
C LEU A 209 4.87 -4.44 -7.75
N ASP A 210 5.66 -5.21 -8.52
CA ASP A 210 6.46 -4.71 -9.64
C ASP A 210 5.66 -4.32 -10.88
N PRO A 211 4.53 -4.97 -11.24
CA PRO A 211 3.83 -4.66 -12.47
C PRO A 211 3.22 -3.26 -12.52
N THR A 212 2.65 -2.76 -11.41
CA THR A 212 1.87 -1.51 -11.41
C THR A 212 2.09 -0.63 -10.19
N GLY A 213 2.42 -1.22 -9.03
CA GLY A 213 2.32 -0.59 -7.71
C GLY A 213 3.65 -0.07 -7.13
N PRO A 214 3.85 -0.28 -5.83
CA PRO A 214 5.00 0.25 -5.09
C PRO A 214 6.36 -0.11 -5.68
N GLY A 215 6.54 -1.33 -6.19
CA GLY A 215 7.79 -1.78 -6.82
C GLY A 215 8.07 -1.05 -8.12
N LEU A 216 7.03 -0.80 -8.95
CA LEU A 216 7.17 0.01 -10.16
C LEU A 216 7.52 1.45 -9.83
N LEU A 217 6.75 2.09 -8.92
CA LEU A 217 6.97 3.49 -8.56
C LEU A 217 8.35 3.70 -7.93
N GLY A 218 8.79 2.75 -7.13
CA GLY A 218 10.09 2.77 -6.46
C GLY A 218 11.30 2.86 -7.37
N LYS A 219 11.18 2.44 -8.65
CA LYS A 219 12.25 2.51 -9.67
C LYS A 219 12.60 3.94 -10.09
N TYR A 220 11.74 4.91 -9.80
CA TYR A 220 11.94 6.31 -10.17
C TYR A 220 12.58 7.16 -9.07
N PHE A 221 12.94 6.56 -7.95
CA PHE A 221 13.58 7.21 -6.82
C PHE A 221 14.91 6.52 -6.50
N THR A 222 15.95 7.30 -6.34
CA THR A 222 17.20 6.81 -5.78
C THR A 222 17.05 6.48 -4.30
N GLN A 223 18.02 5.81 -3.71
CA GLN A 223 18.00 5.55 -2.26
C GLN A 223 18.05 6.86 -1.46
N ASP A 224 18.78 7.85 -1.96
CA ASP A 224 18.86 9.18 -1.32
C ASP A 224 17.52 9.92 -1.40
N ASP A 225 16.82 9.86 -2.54
CA ASP A 225 15.46 10.41 -2.65
C ASP A 225 14.54 9.78 -1.59
N LYS A 226 14.57 8.45 -1.44
CA LYS A 226 13.74 7.72 -0.46
C LYS A 226 14.11 8.09 0.97
N ASN A 227 15.38 8.21 1.28
CA ASN A 227 15.85 8.60 2.62
C ASN A 227 15.44 10.03 2.99
N ASN A 228 15.27 10.91 2.00
CA ASN A 228 14.84 12.30 2.17
C ASN A 228 13.31 12.48 2.15
N MET A 229 12.52 11.41 1.94
CA MET A 229 11.07 11.48 2.04
C MET A 229 10.66 11.75 3.50
N GLU A 230 9.87 12.82 3.73
CA GLU A 230 9.38 13.19 5.07
C GLU A 230 8.38 12.18 5.63
N MET A 231 7.77 11.38 4.77
CA MET A 231 6.77 10.39 5.15
C MET A 231 7.26 8.97 4.90
N TYR A 232 6.90 8.08 5.81
CA TYR A 232 7.14 6.66 5.63
C TYR A 232 5.95 5.80 6.08
N HIS A 233 5.76 4.70 5.40
CA HIS A 233 4.81 3.65 5.72
C HIS A 233 5.44 2.64 6.66
N SER A 234 4.72 2.20 7.65
CA SER A 234 5.18 1.21 8.62
C SER A 234 4.07 0.27 9.06
N LEU A 235 4.47 -0.86 9.62
CA LEU A 235 3.62 -1.92 10.13
C LEU A 235 4.09 -2.34 11.52
N VAL A 236 3.18 -2.49 12.45
CA VAL A 236 3.39 -3.21 13.71
C VAL A 236 2.58 -4.50 13.64
N GLU A 237 3.23 -5.61 13.26
CA GLU A 237 2.57 -6.90 12.99
C GLU A 237 1.82 -7.44 14.20
N SER A 238 2.42 -7.36 15.40
CA SER A 238 1.85 -7.89 16.65
C SER A 238 0.49 -7.31 17.03
N ILE A 239 0.20 -6.08 16.61
CA ILE A 239 -1.08 -5.41 16.83
C ILE A 239 -1.83 -5.12 15.51
N ASN A 240 -1.34 -5.66 14.39
CA ASN A 240 -1.89 -5.47 13.04
C ASN A 240 -2.16 -3.99 12.70
N LYS A 241 -1.24 -3.09 13.06
CA LYS A 241 -1.35 -1.65 12.83
C LYS A 241 -0.51 -1.22 11.65
N TYR A 242 -1.18 -0.72 10.61
CA TYR A 242 -0.58 -0.06 9.46
C TYR A 242 -0.77 1.45 9.60
N TYR A 243 0.30 2.22 9.40
CA TYR A 243 0.27 3.67 9.59
C TYR A 243 1.26 4.40 8.69
N ILE A 244 0.98 5.68 8.47
CA ILE A 244 1.90 6.60 7.80
C ILE A 244 2.36 7.62 8.83
N VAL A 245 3.67 7.80 8.89
CA VAL A 245 4.36 8.78 9.75
C VAL A 245 4.81 9.95 8.88
N LYS A 246 4.66 11.17 9.40
CA LYS A 246 5.30 12.39 8.88
C LYS A 246 6.19 12.98 9.96
N GLY A 247 7.51 13.06 9.67
CA GLY A 247 8.49 13.42 10.69
C GLY A 247 8.50 12.42 11.85
N ASP A 248 8.09 12.86 13.03
CA ASP A 248 8.02 12.06 14.25
C ASP A 248 6.59 11.76 14.73
N LYS A 249 5.57 11.89 13.85
CA LYS A 249 4.16 11.74 14.22
C LYS A 249 3.40 10.84 13.27
N ILE A 250 2.60 9.94 13.82
CA ILE A 250 1.63 9.17 13.03
C ILE A 250 0.52 10.11 12.57
N ILE A 251 0.31 10.19 11.26
CA ILE A 251 -0.70 11.03 10.62
C ILE A 251 -1.90 10.23 10.09
N LEU A 252 -1.67 9.02 9.61
CA LEU A 252 -2.70 8.12 9.08
C LEU A 252 -2.55 6.73 9.66
N SER A 253 -3.69 6.08 9.95
CA SER A 253 -3.77 4.67 10.34
C SER A 253 -4.94 4.02 9.60
N PHE A 254 -4.95 2.69 9.46
CA PHE A 254 -6.16 2.02 8.99
C PHE A 254 -7.31 2.29 9.97
N TYR A 255 -8.52 2.51 9.43
CA TYR A 255 -9.69 2.58 10.29
C TYR A 255 -9.97 1.19 10.90
N GLU A 256 -10.55 1.19 12.09
CA GLU A 256 -10.86 -0.02 12.82
C GLU A 256 -11.88 -0.88 12.05
N GLY A 257 -11.62 -2.19 11.97
CA GLY A 257 -12.48 -3.12 11.23
C GLY A 257 -12.23 -3.18 9.71
N TYR A 258 -11.30 -2.38 9.14
CA TYR A 258 -11.05 -2.37 7.70
C TYR A 258 -10.80 -3.75 7.11
N ARG A 259 -9.95 -4.56 7.73
CA ARG A 259 -9.56 -5.87 7.19
C ARG A 259 -10.72 -6.87 7.17
N GLU A 260 -11.56 -6.83 8.19
CA GLU A 260 -12.76 -7.65 8.30
C GLU A 260 -13.76 -7.26 7.22
N GLU A 261 -14.02 -5.97 7.10
CA GLU A 261 -14.94 -5.42 6.10
C GLU A 261 -14.45 -5.66 4.68
N GLN A 262 -13.15 -5.49 4.43
CA GLN A 262 -12.52 -5.80 3.14
C GLN A 262 -12.74 -7.26 2.75
N ARG A 263 -12.51 -8.23 3.66
CA ARG A 263 -12.71 -9.65 3.37
C ARG A 263 -14.14 -10.00 2.99
N VAL A 264 -15.12 -9.35 3.62
CA VAL A 264 -16.54 -9.59 3.35
C VAL A 264 -16.99 -8.98 2.01
N HIS A 265 -16.49 -7.78 1.69
CA HIS A 265 -16.98 -6.97 0.56
C HIS A 265 -16.07 -6.96 -0.66
N GLN A 266 -14.86 -7.54 -0.57
CA GLN A 266 -13.96 -7.67 -1.71
C GLN A 266 -14.47 -8.74 -2.67
N LYS A 267 -14.81 -8.36 -3.92
CA LYS A 267 -15.38 -9.25 -4.92
C LYS A 267 -14.37 -10.17 -5.61
N PHE A 268 -13.10 -9.84 -5.56
CA PHE A 268 -12.07 -10.47 -6.39
C PHE A 268 -10.94 -11.03 -5.53
N LYS A 269 -10.25 -12.05 -6.05
CA LYS A 269 -9.04 -12.60 -5.46
C LYS A 269 -8.00 -11.49 -5.25
N HIS A 270 -7.23 -11.63 -4.19
CA HIS A 270 -6.13 -10.70 -3.92
C HIS A 270 -5.09 -10.71 -5.05
N TYR A 271 -4.55 -9.53 -5.40
CA TYR A 271 -3.61 -9.39 -6.52
C TYR A 271 -2.38 -10.30 -6.42
N SER A 272 -1.90 -10.57 -5.21
CA SER A 272 -0.76 -11.46 -5.00
C SER A 272 -1.06 -12.92 -5.33
N GLU A 273 -2.30 -13.37 -5.16
CA GLU A 273 -2.77 -14.70 -5.56
C GLU A 273 -2.85 -14.78 -7.09
N LEU A 274 -3.51 -13.81 -7.72
CA LEU A 274 -3.58 -13.71 -9.18
C LEU A 274 -2.20 -13.63 -9.84
N TRP A 275 -1.25 -12.95 -9.20
CA TRP A 275 0.13 -12.88 -9.66
C TRP A 275 0.84 -14.25 -9.61
N LYS A 276 0.70 -14.98 -8.50
CA LYS A 276 1.23 -16.34 -8.34
C LYS A 276 0.62 -17.31 -9.37
N GLU A 277 -0.68 -17.18 -9.64
CA GLU A 277 -1.42 -17.95 -10.64
C GLU A 277 -1.09 -17.54 -12.09
N LYS A 278 -0.22 -16.54 -12.31
CA LYS A 278 0.07 -15.94 -13.64
C LYS A 278 -1.20 -15.48 -14.38
N ASN A 279 -2.14 -14.92 -13.64
CA ASN A 279 -3.44 -14.47 -14.12
C ASN A 279 -3.72 -12.99 -13.76
N ILE A 280 -2.82 -12.09 -14.15
CA ILE A 280 -2.97 -10.64 -13.90
C ILE A 280 -3.34 -9.85 -15.15
N TYR A 281 -3.31 -10.49 -16.32
CA TYR A 281 -3.64 -9.86 -17.61
C TYR A 281 -4.70 -10.67 -18.35
N MET A 282 -5.65 -9.97 -18.99
CA MET A 282 -6.60 -10.60 -19.90
C MET A 282 -5.88 -11.33 -21.02
N ASN A 283 -6.36 -12.51 -21.39
CA ASN A 283 -5.89 -13.21 -22.59
C ASN A 283 -6.57 -12.62 -23.83
N ASN A 284 -5.79 -12.39 -24.88
CA ASN A 284 -6.27 -11.84 -26.17
C ASN A 284 -7.19 -12.84 -26.92
N GLY A 285 -8.16 -13.45 -26.27
CA GLY A 285 -9.05 -14.45 -26.86
C GLY A 285 -10.44 -14.54 -26.24
N ASN A 286 -10.67 -13.88 -25.13
CA ASN A 286 -12.00 -13.82 -24.52
C ASN A 286 -12.56 -12.40 -24.64
N ASN A 287 -13.11 -12.07 -25.79
CA ASN A 287 -14.13 -11.02 -25.89
C ASN A 287 -15.34 -11.49 -25.09
N LEU A 288 -15.66 -10.82 -23.99
CA LEU A 288 -16.95 -10.91 -23.30
C LEU A 288 -18.01 -10.23 -24.14
#